data_2c492902b1242248107971ba13795b74
#
_entry.id   2c492902b1242248107971ba13795b74
#
_cell.length_a   1.000
_cell.length_b   1.000
_cell.length_c   1.000
_cell.angle_alpha   90.00
_cell.angle_beta   90.00
_cell.angle_gamma   90.00
#
_symmetry.space_group_name_H-M   'P 1'
#
loop_
_entity.id
_entity.type
_entity.pdbx_description
1 polymer ?
#
loop_
_entity_poly.entity_id
_entity_poly.type
_entity_poly.pdbx_seq_one_letter_code
_entity_poly.pdbx_strand_id
1 'polypeptide(L)'
;HSFPTRRSSDLTAKAIGVIIENPEFADVRSLEGVAPTKKHAVFTIAVPTTAGTAAEVTINYVITDVEKKRKFVCVDTNDIPEVAVIDPDMMASMPKGLTAATGMDALTHAIEGYTTKAAWEMTDMFHLKAIELIARHLRGAVENTAEGREGMALAQYVAGMGFSNVGLGIVHSM
;
A
#
# COMPACT_ATOMS: atom_id res chain seq x y z
N HIS A 1 -21.76 -2.50 7.63
CA HIS A 1 -20.83 -2.51 8.77
C HIS A 1 -19.51 -1.95 8.29
N SER A 2 -19.25 -0.66 8.61
CA SER A 2 -17.95 -0.05 8.40
C SER A 2 -16.97 -0.66 9.41
N PHE A 3 -16.05 -1.48 8.94
CA PHE A 3 -14.88 -1.81 9.75
C PHE A 3 -14.09 -0.52 9.99
N PRO A 4 -13.72 -0.19 11.23
CA PRO A 4 -12.78 0.89 11.48
C PRO A 4 -11.44 0.48 10.87
N THR A 5 -11.16 1.04 9.72
CA THR A 5 -9.93 0.75 9.00
C THR A 5 -8.78 1.48 9.69
N ARG A 6 -7.90 0.76 10.36
CA ARG A 6 -6.59 1.26 10.81
C ARG A 6 -5.70 1.74 9.65
N ARG A 7 -6.16 1.56 8.41
CA ARG A 7 -5.53 1.98 7.16
C ARG A 7 -5.52 3.49 6.91
N SER A 8 -6.15 4.31 7.76
CA SER A 8 -6.27 5.75 7.47
C SER A 8 -5.15 6.61 8.04
N SER A 9 -4.30 6.09 8.92
CA SER A 9 -3.28 6.92 9.58
C SER A 9 -2.07 7.19 8.69
N ASP A 10 -1.51 6.16 8.06
CA ASP A 10 -0.40 6.26 7.11
C ASP A 10 -0.79 7.04 5.86
N LEU A 11 -1.96 6.75 5.28
CA LEU A 11 -2.47 7.48 4.11
C LEU A 11 -2.77 8.95 4.44
N THR A 12 -3.25 9.24 5.65
CA THR A 12 -3.45 10.62 6.12
C THR A 12 -2.11 11.32 6.34
N ALA A 13 -1.12 10.63 6.90
CA ALA A 13 0.23 11.18 7.09
C ALA A 13 0.88 11.56 5.76
N LYS A 14 0.73 10.74 4.73
CA LYS A 14 1.18 11.03 3.37
C LYS A 14 0.57 12.32 2.85
N ALA A 15 -0.77 12.46 2.89
CA ALA A 15 -1.44 13.68 2.46
C ALA A 15 -0.95 14.91 3.23
N ILE A 16 -0.78 14.81 4.55
CA ILE A 16 -0.27 15.91 5.38
C ILE A 16 1.15 16.29 4.95
N GLY A 17 2.02 15.29 4.76
CA GLY A 17 3.41 15.49 4.35
C GLY A 17 3.53 16.24 3.03
N VAL A 18 2.71 15.87 2.04
CA VAL A 18 2.64 16.57 0.74
C VAL A 18 2.16 18.00 0.89
N ILE A 19 1.07 18.23 1.63
CA ILE A 19 0.44 19.55 1.79
C ILE A 19 1.37 20.53 2.51
N ILE A 20 2.16 20.08 3.49
CA ILE A 20 3.12 20.95 4.20
C ILE A 20 4.11 21.58 3.22
N GLU A 21 4.64 20.81 2.28
CA GLU A 21 5.61 21.30 1.30
C GLU A 21 4.96 21.93 0.06
N ASN A 22 3.68 21.61 -0.21
CA ASN A 22 2.92 22.12 -1.34
C ASN A 22 1.60 22.75 -0.84
N PRO A 23 1.64 23.91 -0.16
CA PRO A 23 0.47 24.51 0.51
C PRO A 23 -0.64 24.95 -0.43
N GLU A 24 -0.39 25.04 -1.73
CA GLU A 24 -1.41 25.28 -2.74
C GLU A 24 -2.45 24.13 -2.81
N PHE A 25 -2.12 22.95 -2.29
CA PHE A 25 -2.99 21.79 -2.17
C PHE A 25 -3.61 21.62 -0.77
N ALA A 26 -3.78 22.72 0.00
CA ALA A 26 -4.33 22.68 1.36
C ALA A 26 -5.74 22.04 1.45
N ASP A 27 -6.55 22.15 0.41
CA ASP A 27 -7.73 21.29 0.29
C ASP A 27 -7.29 19.91 -0.24
N VAL A 28 -7.33 18.90 0.62
CA VAL A 28 -6.92 17.53 0.29
C VAL A 28 -7.64 16.96 -0.95
N ARG A 29 -8.83 17.48 -1.30
CA ARG A 29 -9.55 17.08 -2.51
C ARG A 29 -8.83 17.48 -3.79
N SER A 30 -8.00 18.51 -3.75
CA SER A 30 -7.19 18.92 -4.90
C SER A 30 -6.05 17.95 -5.23
N LEU A 31 -5.78 16.99 -4.36
CA LEU A 31 -4.82 15.90 -4.58
C LEU A 31 -5.44 14.69 -5.31
N GLU A 32 -6.75 14.71 -5.63
CA GLU A 32 -7.41 13.61 -6.31
C GLU A 32 -6.81 13.35 -7.71
N GLY A 33 -6.51 12.10 -8.00
CA GLY A 33 -5.83 11.69 -9.23
C GLY A 33 -4.33 11.97 -9.16
N VAL A 34 -3.75 12.41 -10.26
CA VAL A 34 -2.32 12.79 -10.35
C VAL A 34 -2.21 14.28 -10.11
N ALA A 35 -1.86 14.67 -8.89
CA ALA A 35 -1.67 16.06 -8.54
C ALA A 35 -0.31 16.58 -9.05
N PRO A 36 -0.24 17.79 -9.61
CA PRO A 36 1.02 18.36 -10.11
C PRO A 36 1.83 19.02 -8.98
N THR A 37 2.14 18.25 -7.93
CA THR A 37 3.00 18.70 -6.82
C THR A 37 4.42 18.93 -7.33
N LYS A 38 5.11 19.88 -6.73
CA LYS A 38 6.46 20.31 -7.19
C LYS A 38 7.57 19.95 -6.22
N LYS A 39 7.22 19.71 -4.96
CA LYS A 39 8.16 19.42 -3.89
C LYS A 39 7.86 18.07 -3.29
N HIS A 40 8.90 17.34 -2.93
CA HIS A 40 8.76 16.14 -2.11
C HIS A 40 8.01 16.46 -0.81
N ALA A 41 7.27 15.48 -0.32
CA ALA A 41 6.68 15.53 1.01
C ALA A 41 7.76 15.74 2.09
N VAL A 42 7.36 16.07 3.29
CA VAL A 42 8.28 16.09 4.43
C VAL A 42 8.93 14.71 4.59
N PHE A 43 10.19 14.67 5.05
CA PHE A 43 10.90 13.43 5.30
C PHE A 43 10.04 12.46 6.15
N THR A 44 9.74 11.31 5.60
CA THR A 44 8.81 10.34 6.18
C THR A 44 9.49 9.00 6.38
N ILE A 45 9.34 8.44 7.60
CA ILE A 45 9.69 7.06 7.92
C ILE A 45 8.38 6.30 8.09
N ALA A 46 8.13 5.29 7.26
CA ALA A 46 6.94 4.46 7.33
C ALA A 46 7.23 3.12 7.99
N VAL A 47 6.41 2.75 8.96
CA VAL A 47 6.48 1.47 9.68
C VAL A 47 5.12 0.78 9.52
N PRO A 48 4.94 -0.12 8.54
CA PRO A 48 3.66 -0.76 8.31
C PRO A 48 3.28 -1.72 9.45
N THR A 49 2.01 -1.67 9.83
CA THR A 49 1.43 -2.56 10.84
C THR A 49 0.47 -3.59 10.24
N THR A 50 0.41 -3.66 8.91
CA THR A 50 -0.39 -4.63 8.15
C THR A 50 0.41 -5.15 6.97
N ALA A 51 0.25 -6.42 6.64
CA ALA A 51 0.87 -7.03 5.46
C ALA A 51 -0.15 -7.07 4.30
N GLY A 52 -0.23 -6.01 3.51
CA GLY A 52 -1.21 -5.96 2.42
C GLY A 52 -1.02 -4.81 1.45
N THR A 53 -1.20 -3.58 1.91
CA THR A 53 -1.33 -2.39 1.05
C THR A 53 -0.03 -1.85 0.48
N ALA A 54 1.10 -2.14 1.12
CA ALA A 54 2.42 -1.62 0.76
C ALA A 54 2.48 -0.07 0.66
N ALA A 55 1.71 0.64 1.50
CA ALA A 55 1.64 2.10 1.47
C ALA A 55 3.00 2.77 1.72
N GLU A 56 3.92 2.06 2.38
CA GLU A 56 5.28 2.48 2.69
C GLU A 56 6.21 2.54 1.47
N VAL A 57 5.79 2.01 0.31
CA VAL A 57 6.62 1.93 -0.90
C VAL A 57 5.87 2.36 -2.16
N THR A 58 4.64 2.85 -2.02
CA THR A 58 3.79 3.16 -3.18
C THR A 58 3.53 4.64 -3.36
N ILE A 59 3.33 5.04 -4.63
CA ILE A 59 2.93 6.39 -5.02
C ILE A 59 1.44 6.68 -4.74
N ASN A 60 0.66 5.66 -4.36
CA ASN A 60 -0.77 5.76 -4.22
C ASN A 60 -1.18 5.91 -2.74
N TYR A 61 -2.17 6.74 -2.50
CA TYR A 61 -2.89 6.79 -1.23
C TYR A 61 -4.37 7.10 -1.45
N VAL A 62 -5.22 6.63 -0.53
CA VAL A 62 -6.67 6.73 -0.67
C VAL A 62 -7.24 7.54 0.48
N ILE A 63 -7.94 8.60 0.16
CA ILE A 63 -8.60 9.48 1.12
C ILE A 63 -10.11 9.24 1.09
N THR A 64 -10.74 9.30 2.27
CA THR A 64 -12.19 9.24 2.40
C THR A 64 -12.76 10.65 2.55
N ASP A 65 -13.51 11.10 1.56
CA ASP A 65 -14.33 12.31 1.66
C ASP A 65 -15.61 11.96 2.42
N VAL A 66 -15.66 12.35 3.69
CA VAL A 66 -16.81 12.07 4.57
C VAL A 66 -18.07 12.84 4.17
N GLU A 67 -17.92 14.03 3.59
CA GLU A 67 -19.05 14.87 3.16
C GLU A 67 -19.72 14.24 1.93
N LYS A 68 -18.93 13.85 0.95
CA LYS A 68 -19.42 13.22 -0.28
C LYS A 68 -19.61 11.70 -0.15
N LYS A 69 -19.27 11.12 1.00
CA LYS A 69 -19.35 9.67 1.29
C LYS A 69 -18.68 8.81 0.22
N ARG A 70 -17.53 9.26 -0.30
CA ARG A 70 -16.77 8.53 -1.31
C ARG A 70 -15.29 8.45 -0.95
N LYS A 71 -14.62 7.46 -1.49
CA LYS A 71 -13.15 7.38 -1.49
C LYS A 71 -12.63 7.94 -2.81
N PHE A 72 -11.46 8.56 -2.76
CA PHE A 72 -10.72 8.95 -3.96
C PHE A 72 -9.25 8.59 -3.81
N VAL A 73 -8.63 8.30 -4.93
CA VAL A 73 -7.22 7.91 -5.02
C VAL A 73 -6.40 9.15 -5.35
N CYS A 74 -5.30 9.31 -4.64
CA CYS A 74 -4.25 10.25 -4.94
C CYS A 74 -3.03 9.48 -5.43
N VAL A 75 -2.35 10.02 -6.43
CA VAL A 75 -1.17 9.42 -7.05
C VAL A 75 -0.09 10.48 -7.11
N ASP A 76 1.01 10.31 -6.36
CA ASP A 76 2.07 11.28 -6.30
C ASP A 76 3.43 10.62 -6.05
N THR A 77 4.37 10.79 -6.97
CA THR A 77 5.74 10.29 -6.82
C THR A 77 6.52 11.02 -5.73
N ASN A 78 6.10 12.23 -5.38
CA ASN A 78 6.71 13.04 -4.33
C ASN A 78 6.29 12.61 -2.91
N ASP A 79 5.42 11.60 -2.80
CA ASP A 79 4.82 11.13 -1.55
C ASP A 79 5.33 9.75 -1.11
N ILE A 80 6.28 9.16 -1.81
CA ILE A 80 6.88 7.91 -1.40
C ILE A 80 7.73 8.16 -0.15
N PRO A 81 7.50 7.43 0.96
CA PRO A 81 8.35 7.55 2.14
C PRO A 81 9.82 7.27 1.81
N GLU A 82 10.73 8.05 2.37
CA GLU A 82 12.17 7.90 2.15
C GLU A 82 12.74 6.67 2.85
N VAL A 83 12.09 6.23 3.93
CA VAL A 83 12.49 5.05 4.69
C VAL A 83 11.28 4.19 4.99
N ALA A 84 11.35 2.92 4.62
CA ALA A 84 10.39 1.90 5.02
C ALA A 84 11.05 0.92 6.01
N VAL A 85 10.49 0.79 7.21
CA VAL A 85 10.94 -0.17 8.22
C VAL A 85 9.96 -1.33 8.24
N ILE A 86 10.35 -2.45 7.65
CA ILE A 86 9.52 -3.65 7.54
C ILE A 86 9.81 -4.56 8.73
N ASP A 87 9.08 -4.37 9.82
CA ASP A 87 9.21 -5.14 11.05
C ASP A 87 8.01 -6.08 11.21
N PRO A 88 8.20 -7.41 11.11
CA PRO A 88 7.12 -8.39 11.26
C PRO A 88 6.43 -8.34 12.62
N ASP A 89 7.12 -7.91 13.67
CA ASP A 89 6.55 -7.83 15.01
C ASP A 89 5.50 -6.72 15.14
N MET A 90 5.62 -5.65 14.36
CA MET A 90 4.59 -4.61 14.25
C MET A 90 3.28 -5.11 13.64
N MET A 91 3.31 -6.23 12.94
CA MET A 91 2.15 -6.89 12.33
C MET A 91 1.57 -8.03 13.19
N ALA A 92 2.25 -8.41 14.27
CA ALA A 92 1.89 -9.59 15.08
C ALA A 92 0.54 -9.46 15.81
N SER A 93 0.07 -8.24 16.04
CA SER A 93 -1.22 -7.98 16.72
C SER A 93 -2.44 -8.03 15.80
N MET A 94 -2.25 -8.28 14.51
CA MET A 94 -3.38 -8.36 13.57
C MET A 94 -4.27 -9.58 13.87
N PRO A 95 -5.62 -9.40 13.93
CA PRO A 95 -6.55 -10.53 14.00
C PRO A 95 -6.44 -11.42 12.77
N LYS A 96 -6.67 -12.73 12.93
CA LYS A 96 -6.60 -13.73 11.84
C LYS A 96 -7.38 -13.33 10.58
N GLY A 97 -8.62 -12.86 10.75
CA GLY A 97 -9.46 -12.43 9.64
C GLY A 97 -8.89 -11.23 8.87
N LEU A 98 -8.27 -10.27 9.58
CA LEU A 98 -7.60 -9.13 8.95
C LEU A 98 -6.32 -9.59 8.24
N THR A 99 -5.53 -10.46 8.86
CA THR A 99 -4.31 -11.02 8.23
C THR A 99 -4.64 -11.74 6.93
N ALA A 100 -5.69 -12.57 6.93
CA ALA A 100 -6.13 -13.25 5.71
C ALA A 100 -6.59 -12.25 4.63
N ALA A 101 -7.43 -11.28 5.01
CA ALA A 101 -7.96 -10.28 4.07
C ALA A 101 -6.85 -9.41 3.45
N THR A 102 -5.91 -8.91 4.28
CA THR A 102 -4.80 -8.09 3.78
C THR A 102 -3.78 -8.90 2.99
N GLY A 103 -3.57 -10.17 3.33
CA GLY A 103 -2.70 -11.05 2.56
C GLY A 103 -3.29 -11.40 1.19
N MET A 104 -4.61 -11.57 1.09
CA MET A 104 -5.30 -11.71 -0.20
C MET A 104 -5.29 -10.40 -1.01
N ASP A 105 -5.35 -9.26 -0.35
CA ASP A 105 -5.15 -7.94 -0.96
C ASP A 105 -3.76 -7.85 -1.62
N ALA A 106 -2.70 -8.24 -0.90
CA ALA A 106 -1.34 -8.30 -1.44
C ALA A 106 -1.21 -9.25 -2.64
N LEU A 107 -1.90 -10.41 -2.58
CA LEU A 107 -1.95 -11.35 -3.71
C LEU A 107 -2.64 -10.73 -4.93
N THR A 108 -3.73 -10.04 -4.70
CA THR A 108 -4.47 -9.34 -5.76
C THR A 108 -3.60 -8.25 -6.39
N HIS A 109 -2.90 -7.45 -5.58
CA HIS A 109 -1.92 -6.47 -6.06
C HIS A 109 -0.87 -7.10 -6.97
N ALA A 110 -0.28 -8.24 -6.55
CA ALA A 110 0.75 -8.91 -7.33
C ALA A 110 0.20 -9.49 -8.65
N ILE A 111 -0.99 -10.09 -8.64
CA ILE A 111 -1.62 -10.62 -9.86
C ILE A 111 -2.00 -9.50 -10.81
N GLU A 112 -2.65 -8.43 -10.33
CA GLU A 112 -3.06 -7.31 -11.18
C GLU A 112 -1.87 -6.56 -11.75
N GLY A 113 -0.83 -6.31 -10.93
CA GLY A 113 0.40 -5.70 -11.40
C GLY A 113 1.13 -6.55 -12.46
N TYR A 114 1.09 -7.87 -12.35
CA TYR A 114 1.65 -8.79 -13.35
C TYR A 114 0.86 -8.78 -14.66
N THR A 115 -0.47 -8.63 -14.59
CA THR A 115 -1.35 -8.73 -15.75
C THR A 115 -1.73 -7.38 -16.37
N THR A 116 -1.31 -6.26 -15.78
CA THR A 116 -1.58 -4.93 -16.33
C THR A 116 -0.86 -4.70 -17.65
N LYS A 117 -1.40 -3.81 -18.49
CA LYS A 117 -0.79 -3.48 -19.80
C LYS A 117 0.58 -2.81 -19.70
N ALA A 118 0.88 -2.22 -18.55
CA ALA A 118 2.16 -1.55 -18.29
C ALA A 118 3.24 -2.50 -17.73
N ALA A 119 2.89 -3.78 -17.49
CA ALA A 119 3.84 -4.77 -16.97
C ALA A 119 5.02 -4.98 -17.94
N TRP A 120 6.20 -5.21 -17.36
CA TRP A 120 7.45 -5.48 -18.08
C TRP A 120 8.39 -6.31 -17.21
N GLU A 121 9.47 -6.80 -17.77
CA GLU A 121 10.32 -7.84 -17.17
C GLU A 121 10.78 -7.55 -15.73
N MET A 122 11.11 -6.30 -15.42
CA MET A 122 11.55 -5.96 -14.06
C MET A 122 10.40 -6.01 -13.05
N THR A 123 9.22 -5.48 -13.40
CA THR A 123 8.05 -5.53 -12.51
C THR A 123 7.50 -6.94 -12.38
N ASP A 124 7.61 -7.75 -13.43
CA ASP A 124 7.22 -9.16 -13.42
C ASP A 124 8.02 -9.97 -12.41
N MET A 125 9.34 -9.71 -12.27
CA MET A 125 10.15 -10.34 -11.24
C MET A 125 9.63 -10.07 -9.84
N PHE A 126 9.24 -8.83 -9.52
CA PHE A 126 8.66 -8.48 -8.23
C PHE A 126 7.33 -9.19 -8.01
N HIS A 127 6.44 -9.15 -8.98
CA HIS A 127 5.11 -9.73 -8.87
C HIS A 127 5.16 -11.25 -8.72
N LEU A 128 5.94 -11.94 -9.54
CA LEU A 128 6.11 -13.39 -9.44
C LEU A 128 6.72 -13.78 -8.10
N LYS A 129 7.72 -13.03 -7.62
CA LYS A 129 8.31 -13.27 -6.31
C LYS A 129 7.32 -13.03 -5.17
N ALA A 130 6.52 -11.99 -5.26
CA ALA A 130 5.47 -11.72 -4.27
C ALA A 130 4.43 -12.85 -4.23
N ILE A 131 3.96 -13.32 -5.39
CA ILE A 131 3.01 -14.44 -5.48
C ILE A 131 3.60 -15.71 -4.83
N GLU A 132 4.85 -16.04 -5.13
CA GLU A 132 5.55 -17.19 -4.52
C GLU A 132 5.60 -17.07 -2.99
N LEU A 133 6.02 -15.91 -2.48
CA LEU A 133 6.12 -15.67 -1.03
C LEU A 133 4.75 -15.74 -0.35
N ILE A 134 3.73 -15.12 -0.93
CA ILE A 134 2.35 -15.15 -0.38
C ILE A 134 1.82 -16.58 -0.35
N ALA A 135 1.99 -17.33 -1.42
CA ALA A 135 1.54 -18.74 -1.49
C ALA A 135 2.18 -19.61 -0.40
N ARG A 136 3.43 -19.33 -0.08
CA ARG A 136 4.20 -20.06 0.94
C ARG A 136 3.84 -19.66 2.36
N HIS A 137 3.65 -18.35 2.62
CA HIS A 137 3.64 -17.81 3.98
C HIS A 137 2.28 -17.35 4.50
N LEU A 138 1.28 -17.11 3.63
CA LEU A 138 -0.01 -16.56 4.05
C LEU A 138 -0.70 -17.41 5.13
N ARG A 139 -0.74 -18.73 4.98
CA ARG A 139 -1.37 -19.62 5.98
C ARG A 139 -0.65 -19.50 7.33
N GLY A 140 0.68 -19.55 7.34
CA GLY A 140 1.46 -19.38 8.56
C GLY A 140 1.27 -18.02 9.21
N ALA A 141 1.14 -16.95 8.43
CA ALA A 141 0.84 -15.61 8.95
C ALA A 141 -0.56 -15.54 9.60
N VAL A 142 -1.57 -16.18 9.00
CA VAL A 142 -2.92 -16.28 9.59
C VAL A 142 -2.91 -17.07 10.92
N GLU A 143 -2.04 -18.07 11.02
CA GLU A 143 -1.79 -18.82 12.26
C GLU A 143 -0.87 -18.08 13.25
N ASN A 144 -0.37 -16.91 12.84
CA ASN A 144 0.52 -16.05 13.61
C ASN A 144 1.89 -16.67 13.92
N THR A 145 2.43 -17.49 12.99
CA THR A 145 3.80 -18.00 13.11
C THR A 145 4.83 -16.90 12.77
N ALA A 146 6.00 -16.91 13.38
CA ALA A 146 7.06 -15.94 13.11
C ALA A 146 7.49 -15.96 11.63
N GLU A 147 7.73 -17.16 11.07
CA GLU A 147 8.09 -17.35 9.67
C GLU A 147 7.00 -16.84 8.72
N GLY A 148 5.72 -17.11 9.04
CA GLY A 148 4.59 -16.63 8.24
C GLY A 148 4.50 -15.10 8.24
N ARG A 149 4.67 -14.46 9.39
CA ARG A 149 4.67 -12.99 9.50
C ARG A 149 5.81 -12.35 8.72
N GLU A 150 7.04 -12.88 8.90
CA GLU A 150 8.22 -12.39 8.19
C GLU A 150 8.04 -12.53 6.66
N GLY A 151 7.61 -13.71 6.22
CA GLY A 151 7.37 -13.96 4.80
C GLY A 151 6.29 -13.05 4.21
N MET A 152 5.18 -12.79 4.92
CA MET A 152 4.12 -11.89 4.45
C MET A 152 4.51 -10.41 4.52
N ALA A 153 5.29 -10.01 5.51
CA ALA A 153 5.83 -8.65 5.61
C ALA A 153 6.70 -8.33 4.38
N LEU A 154 7.60 -9.25 4.00
CA LEU A 154 8.40 -9.12 2.79
C LEU A 154 7.56 -9.21 1.52
N ALA A 155 6.61 -10.14 1.45
CA ALA A 155 5.81 -10.37 0.25
C ALA A 155 5.00 -9.15 -0.19
N GLN A 156 4.31 -8.49 0.76
CA GLN A 156 3.52 -7.30 0.47
C GLN A 156 4.41 -6.12 0.02
N TYR A 157 5.58 -5.95 0.61
CA TYR A 157 6.55 -4.93 0.23
C TYR A 157 7.06 -5.16 -1.20
N VAL A 158 7.41 -6.40 -1.54
CA VAL A 158 7.85 -6.78 -2.90
C VAL A 158 6.73 -6.56 -3.92
N ALA A 159 5.47 -6.91 -3.59
CA ALA A 159 4.31 -6.59 -4.43
C ALA A 159 4.19 -5.08 -4.66
N GLY A 160 4.38 -4.27 -3.61
CA GLY A 160 4.33 -2.81 -3.65
C GLY A 160 5.37 -2.21 -4.60
N MET A 161 6.61 -2.69 -4.54
CA MET A 161 7.65 -2.28 -5.48
C MET A 161 7.28 -2.57 -6.94
N GLY A 162 6.56 -3.66 -7.19
CA GLY A 162 6.07 -3.99 -8.53
C GLY A 162 4.96 -3.07 -8.99
N PHE A 163 3.80 -3.11 -8.32
CA PHE A 163 2.60 -2.42 -8.80
C PHE A 163 2.67 -0.89 -8.71
N SER A 164 3.49 -0.33 -7.83
CA SER A 164 3.70 1.11 -7.77
C SER A 164 4.25 1.69 -9.08
N ASN A 165 4.90 0.87 -9.91
CA ASN A 165 5.48 1.28 -11.18
C ASN A 165 4.56 1.05 -12.39
N VAL A 166 3.56 0.17 -12.29
CA VAL A 166 2.75 -0.25 -13.46
C VAL A 166 1.25 -0.10 -13.24
N GLY A 167 0.83 0.22 -12.02
CA GLY A 167 -0.58 0.31 -11.66
C GLY A 167 -1.22 -1.05 -11.43
N LEU A 168 -2.54 -1.01 -11.26
CA LEU A 168 -3.37 -2.17 -10.91
C LEU A 168 -4.42 -2.42 -12.00
N GLY A 169 -5.30 -3.37 -11.75
CA GLY A 169 -6.32 -3.82 -12.70
C GLY A 169 -7.75 -3.55 -12.23
N ILE A 170 -8.66 -4.45 -12.63
CA ILE A 170 -10.11 -4.27 -12.48
C ILE A 170 -10.56 -4.32 -11.03
N VAL A 171 -10.00 -5.20 -10.21
CA VAL A 171 -10.45 -5.40 -8.82
C VAL A 171 -10.25 -4.13 -7.99
N HIS A 172 -9.11 -3.47 -8.16
CA HIS A 172 -8.83 -2.21 -7.46
C HIS A 172 -9.52 -0.99 -8.09
N SER A 173 -10.08 -1.15 -9.30
CA SER A 173 -10.83 -0.08 -9.99
C SER A 173 -12.34 -0.11 -9.70
N MET A 174 -12.85 -1.19 -9.07
CA MET A 174 -14.26 -1.33 -8.66
C MET A 174 -14.50 -0.71 -7.29
#